data_1f0c9ef960a44b403db760b0d6eff075
#
_entry.id   1f0c9ef960a44b403db760b0d6eff075
#
_cell.length_a   1.000
_cell.length_b   1.000
_cell.length_c   1.000
_cell.angle_alpha   90.00
_cell.angle_beta   90.00
_cell.angle_gamma   90.00
#
_symmetry.space_group_name_H-M   'P 1'
#
loop_
_entity.id
_entity.type
_entity.pdbx_description
1 polymer ?
#
loop_
_entity_poly.entity_id
_entity_poly.type
_entity_poly.pdbx_seq_one_letter_code
_entity_poly.pdbx_strand_id
1 'polypeptide(L)'
;MSKHSEYWDTRRDKEIRQTLSELRALADAGYFEGLQPQPAVPEDLKLQSLVAAQLSKGAVFARKVQVLKPMDNPVGPALTQFMTQLLVRDRTEPYKQETLKKFEDAVGQVRILFGKIVRGEIASNAIIRSIVASFLDTFMKDRNLLLNLAAFPQTGPDYLYDHSVKMCLFSLSLASAAGYSRSQSIEIAQGALLADVGMMLIPERIRLKRGKLNEGELFEMRKHPILGLSLLEHVHGLSEAVLVIPYQHHERISGSGYPDSRSGQAVSRFSRIVSIADVFTALTNQRSYRESLVPYQAMLSLLSMGGSGHLDGEHIRQFLRTMSIFPLGSLVRLASGKVAKVVSPNASEFTKPVVSVLTNESGAPLGRFDIVQVDLAASDEKIVEALPHHSITHGVLDGF
;
A
#
# COMPACT_ATOMS: atom_id res chain seq x y z
N MET A 1 29.96 -16.43 10.06
CA MET A 1 29.65 -15.12 9.47
C MET A 1 30.51 -15.01 8.22
N SER A 2 29.89 -15.02 7.05
CA SER A 2 30.61 -15.20 5.79
C SER A 2 31.06 -13.86 5.21
N LYS A 3 32.33 -13.81 4.76
CA LYS A 3 32.95 -12.67 4.06
C LYS A 3 32.21 -12.20 2.79
N HIS A 4 31.11 -12.87 2.42
CA HIS A 4 30.26 -12.50 1.28
C HIS A 4 29.26 -11.36 1.59
N SER A 5 28.87 -11.18 2.85
CA SER A 5 27.94 -10.13 3.25
C SER A 5 28.58 -8.74 3.21
N GLU A 6 29.84 -8.60 3.67
CA GLU A 6 30.53 -7.31 3.71
C GLU A 6 30.95 -6.79 2.31
N TYR A 7 31.24 -7.71 1.37
CA TYR A 7 31.63 -7.33 0.01
C TYR A 7 30.46 -6.76 -0.82
N TRP A 8 29.25 -7.23 -0.54
CA TRP A 8 28.04 -6.74 -1.21
C TRP A 8 27.59 -5.36 -0.67
N ASP A 9 27.80 -5.07 0.60
CA ASP A 9 27.46 -3.77 1.18
C ASP A 9 28.35 -2.65 0.63
N THR A 10 29.65 -2.84 0.58
CA THR A 10 30.60 -1.79 0.16
C THR A 10 30.49 -1.42 -1.33
N ARG A 11 30.19 -2.35 -2.22
CA ARG A 11 30.01 -2.08 -3.65
C ARG A 11 28.70 -1.33 -3.90
N ARG A 12 27.67 -1.68 -3.16
CA ARG A 12 26.35 -1.10 -3.23
C ARG A 12 26.31 0.33 -2.71
N ASP A 13 26.97 0.60 -1.60
CA ASP A 13 27.14 1.94 -1.04
C ASP A 13 27.85 2.87 -2.03
N LYS A 14 28.84 2.35 -2.77
CA LYS A 14 29.54 3.09 -3.80
C LYS A 14 28.64 3.44 -4.99
N GLU A 15 27.78 2.50 -5.41
CA GLU A 15 26.81 2.72 -6.50
C GLU A 15 25.74 3.75 -6.11
N ILE A 16 25.23 3.71 -4.87
CA ILE A 16 24.28 4.70 -4.35
C ILE A 16 24.93 6.09 -4.28
N ARG A 17 26.13 6.21 -3.74
CA ARG A 17 26.88 7.50 -3.67
C ARG A 17 27.18 8.06 -5.05
N GLN A 18 27.56 7.21 -5.99
CA GLN A 18 27.78 7.61 -7.37
C GLN A 18 26.48 8.13 -8.00
N THR A 19 25.36 7.42 -7.81
CA THR A 19 24.04 7.84 -8.28
C THR A 19 23.61 9.19 -7.69
N LEU A 20 23.79 9.39 -6.39
CA LEU A 20 23.45 10.66 -5.74
C LEU A 20 24.35 11.81 -6.24
N SER A 21 25.63 11.54 -6.50
CA SER A 21 26.55 12.53 -7.06
C SER A 21 26.22 12.90 -8.50
N GLU A 22 25.87 11.92 -9.33
CA GLU A 22 25.43 12.12 -10.71
C GLU A 22 24.13 12.91 -10.79
N LEU A 23 23.18 12.65 -9.87
CA LEU A 23 21.92 13.38 -9.78
C LEU A 23 22.12 14.84 -9.38
N ARG A 24 23.03 15.13 -8.45
CA ARG A 24 23.39 16.51 -8.10
C ARG A 24 23.96 17.26 -9.31
N ALA A 25 24.90 16.63 -10.01
CA ALA A 25 25.50 17.22 -11.20
C ALA A 25 24.45 17.49 -12.31
N LEU A 26 23.46 16.61 -12.47
CA LEU A 26 22.37 16.78 -13.44
C LEU A 26 21.37 17.87 -13.01
N ALA A 27 21.06 17.96 -11.72
CA ALA A 27 20.21 19.03 -11.18
C ALA A 27 20.87 20.41 -11.34
N ASP A 28 22.16 20.51 -11.00
CA ASP A 28 22.96 21.74 -11.13
C ASP A 28 23.15 22.16 -12.60
N ALA A 29 23.15 21.19 -13.53
CA ALA A 29 23.24 21.43 -14.97
C ALA A 29 21.90 21.77 -15.65
N GLY A 30 20.78 21.86 -14.91
CA GLY A 30 19.47 22.16 -15.48
C GLY A 30 18.88 21.02 -16.33
N TYR A 31 19.42 19.82 -16.24
CA TYR A 31 19.05 18.67 -17.10
C TYR A 31 17.58 18.27 -16.98
N PHE A 32 16.92 18.60 -15.88
CA PHE A 32 15.53 18.26 -15.64
C PHE A 32 14.53 19.25 -16.28
N GLU A 33 14.99 20.35 -16.85
CA GLU A 33 14.13 21.35 -17.48
C GLU A 33 13.54 20.93 -18.83
N GLY A 34 14.04 19.81 -19.42
CA GLY A 34 13.67 19.38 -20.78
C GLY A 34 13.26 17.92 -20.96
N LEU A 35 12.96 17.16 -19.90
CA LEU A 35 12.61 15.75 -20.01
C LEU A 35 11.26 15.54 -20.71
N GLN A 36 11.25 14.79 -21.81
CA GLN A 36 10.05 14.37 -22.53
C GLN A 36 9.23 13.39 -21.69
N PRO A 37 7.88 13.51 -21.67
CA PRO A 37 7.04 12.55 -20.97
C PRO A 37 7.12 11.17 -21.62
N GLN A 38 7.32 10.12 -20.81
CA GLN A 38 7.23 8.74 -21.27
C GLN A 38 5.78 8.36 -21.57
N PRO A 39 5.50 7.47 -22.55
CA PRO A 39 4.15 7.10 -22.93
C PRO A 39 3.38 6.46 -21.77
N ALA A 40 2.11 6.79 -21.68
CA ALA A 40 1.21 6.22 -20.69
C ALA A 40 1.12 4.69 -20.79
N VAL A 41 0.96 4.01 -19.65
CA VAL A 41 0.65 2.58 -19.60
C VAL A 41 -0.61 2.34 -20.43
N PRO A 42 -0.62 1.38 -21.38
CA PRO A 42 -1.78 1.11 -22.24
C PRO A 42 -3.02 0.77 -21.40
N GLU A 43 -4.13 1.44 -21.65
CA GLU A 43 -5.43 1.24 -20.97
C GLU A 43 -6.07 -0.12 -21.28
N ASP A 44 -5.58 -0.87 -22.30
CA ASP A 44 -6.25 -2.03 -22.89
C ASP A 44 -5.77 -3.42 -22.42
N LEU A 45 -4.99 -3.48 -21.38
CA LEU A 45 -4.61 -4.78 -20.81
C LEU A 45 -5.83 -5.41 -20.14
N LYS A 46 -6.52 -6.31 -20.87
CA LYS A 46 -7.60 -7.15 -20.35
C LYS A 46 -7.09 -7.92 -19.13
N LEU A 47 -7.37 -7.41 -17.95
CA LEU A 47 -6.89 -7.91 -16.64
C LEU A 47 -7.04 -9.42 -16.51
N GLN A 48 -8.13 -9.98 -17.06
CA GLN A 48 -8.43 -11.42 -17.03
C GLN A 48 -7.46 -12.29 -17.81
N SER A 49 -7.00 -11.83 -18.99
CA SER A 49 -6.05 -12.60 -19.82
C SER A 49 -4.63 -12.57 -19.24
N LEU A 50 -4.26 -11.48 -18.58
CA LEU A 50 -2.95 -11.34 -17.94
C LEU A 50 -2.86 -12.14 -16.64
N VAL A 51 -3.91 -12.13 -15.82
CA VAL A 51 -4.01 -12.98 -14.63
C VAL A 51 -3.94 -14.46 -15.03
N ALA A 52 -4.63 -14.87 -16.10
CA ALA A 52 -4.58 -16.25 -16.60
C ALA A 52 -3.19 -16.64 -17.14
N ALA A 53 -2.51 -15.75 -17.87
CA ALA A 53 -1.16 -16.00 -18.38
C ALA A 53 -0.09 -16.09 -17.29
N GLN A 54 -0.25 -15.34 -16.19
CA GLN A 54 0.61 -15.42 -15.01
C GLN A 54 0.40 -16.70 -14.23
N LEU A 55 -0.84 -17.06 -14.08
CA LEU A 55 -1.24 -18.26 -13.39
C LEU A 55 -0.74 -19.50 -14.15
N SER A 56 -0.61 -19.45 -15.48
CA SER A 56 -0.09 -20.57 -16.30
C SER A 56 1.44 -20.73 -16.22
N LYS A 57 2.21 -19.68 -15.97
CA LYS A 57 3.67 -19.75 -15.80
C LYS A 57 4.11 -20.29 -14.42
N GLY A 58 3.21 -20.29 -13.44
CA GLY A 58 3.40 -20.92 -12.13
C GLY A 58 2.35 -22.01 -11.89
N ALA A 59 2.47 -23.14 -12.56
CA ALA A 59 1.44 -24.18 -12.67
C ALA A 59 0.81 -24.64 -11.33
N VAL A 60 1.46 -24.43 -10.20
CA VAL A 60 0.93 -24.73 -8.85
C VAL A 60 0.08 -23.56 -8.33
N PHE A 61 0.38 -22.32 -8.73
CA PHE A 61 -0.32 -21.11 -8.30
C PHE A 61 -1.65 -20.93 -9.04
N ALA A 62 -1.66 -21.25 -10.34
CA ALA A 62 -2.80 -21.08 -11.23
C ALA A 62 -4.02 -21.93 -10.85
N ARG A 63 -3.82 -23.11 -10.26
CA ARG A 63 -4.93 -24.01 -9.89
C ARG A 63 -5.72 -23.57 -8.67
N LYS A 64 -5.26 -22.58 -7.91
CA LYS A 64 -5.87 -22.17 -6.64
C LYS A 64 -6.64 -20.83 -6.68
N VAL A 65 -6.49 -20.02 -7.72
CA VAL A 65 -7.16 -18.70 -7.79
C VAL A 65 -8.31 -18.76 -8.79
N GLN A 66 -9.53 -18.78 -8.27
CA GLN A 66 -10.72 -18.56 -9.08
C GLN A 66 -10.94 -17.07 -9.18
N VAL A 67 -10.86 -16.50 -10.38
CA VAL A 67 -11.16 -15.07 -10.63
C VAL A 67 -12.65 -14.89 -10.52
N LEU A 68 -13.09 -14.15 -9.51
CA LEU A 68 -14.48 -13.79 -9.30
C LEU A 68 -14.86 -12.65 -10.24
N LYS A 69 -16.00 -12.77 -10.91
CA LYS A 69 -16.52 -11.67 -11.73
C LYS A 69 -16.98 -10.52 -10.82
N PRO A 70 -16.68 -9.25 -11.16
CA PRO A 70 -17.33 -8.13 -10.51
C PRO A 70 -18.85 -8.23 -10.74
N MET A 71 -19.64 -8.14 -9.70
CA MET A 71 -21.10 -8.05 -9.81
C MET A 71 -21.55 -6.63 -9.46
N ASP A 72 -22.46 -6.09 -10.28
CA ASP A 72 -22.98 -4.72 -10.16
C ASP A 72 -24.06 -4.57 -9.06
N ASN A 73 -24.16 -5.50 -8.11
CA ASN A 73 -25.24 -5.49 -7.14
C ASN A 73 -24.79 -4.80 -5.83
N PRO A 74 -25.31 -3.61 -5.54
CA PRO A 74 -24.94 -2.89 -4.32
C PRO A 74 -25.42 -3.65 -3.08
N VAL A 75 -24.62 -3.60 -2.03
CA VAL A 75 -25.02 -4.07 -0.69
C VAL A 75 -26.24 -3.26 -0.24
N GLY A 76 -27.31 -3.93 0.14
CA GLY A 76 -28.58 -3.26 0.50
C GLY A 76 -28.41 -2.28 1.68
N PRO A 77 -29.25 -1.24 1.76
CA PRO A 77 -29.14 -0.17 2.78
C PRO A 77 -29.10 -0.70 4.23
N ALA A 78 -29.87 -1.74 4.54
CA ALA A 78 -29.88 -2.35 5.88
C ALA A 78 -28.53 -3.00 6.25
N LEU A 79 -27.88 -3.68 5.30
CA LEU A 79 -26.56 -4.27 5.52
C LEU A 79 -25.48 -3.19 5.61
N THR A 80 -25.63 -2.11 4.84
CA THR A 80 -24.77 -0.93 4.91
C THR A 80 -24.82 -0.31 6.31
N GLN A 81 -26.02 -0.04 6.82
CA GLN A 81 -26.21 0.52 8.17
C GLN A 81 -25.65 -0.42 9.26
N PHE A 82 -25.87 -1.71 9.11
CA PHE A 82 -25.35 -2.72 10.03
C PHE A 82 -23.81 -2.79 9.99
N MET A 83 -23.21 -2.74 8.81
CA MET A 83 -21.76 -2.71 8.66
C MET A 83 -21.16 -1.44 9.26
N THR A 84 -21.82 -0.29 9.08
CA THR A 84 -21.44 0.96 9.73
C THR A 84 -21.46 0.81 11.26
N GLN A 85 -22.53 0.24 11.81
CA GLN A 85 -22.65 -0.01 13.26
C GLN A 85 -21.57 -0.99 13.76
N LEU A 86 -21.24 -2.04 12.99
CA LEU A 86 -20.16 -2.97 13.33
C LEU A 86 -18.78 -2.30 13.32
N LEU A 87 -18.51 -1.45 12.33
CA LEU A 87 -17.26 -0.71 12.25
C LEU A 87 -17.10 0.29 13.41
N VAL A 88 -18.17 1.02 13.74
CA VAL A 88 -18.19 1.88 14.93
C VAL A 88 -17.98 1.06 16.19
N ARG A 89 -18.58 -0.13 16.26
CA ARG A 89 -18.52 -1.02 17.42
C ARG A 89 -17.19 -1.76 17.55
N ASP A 90 -16.56 -2.16 16.45
CA ASP A 90 -15.17 -2.67 16.44
C ASP A 90 -14.19 -1.64 16.98
N ARG A 91 -14.53 -0.34 16.85
CA ARG A 91 -13.78 0.78 17.43
C ARG A 91 -14.00 0.98 18.93
N THR A 92 -15.01 0.33 19.54
CA THR A 92 -15.35 0.55 20.98
C THR A 92 -14.52 -0.29 21.94
N GLU A 93 -13.76 -1.29 21.49
CA GLU A 93 -12.83 -2.00 22.37
C GLU A 93 -11.60 -1.12 22.67
N PRO A 94 -11.21 -0.96 23.96
CA PRO A 94 -10.15 -0.03 24.36
C PRO A 94 -8.85 -0.19 23.58
N TYR A 95 -8.44 -1.44 23.28
CA TYR A 95 -7.24 -1.73 22.52
C TYR A 95 -7.34 -1.28 21.04
N LYS A 96 -8.49 -1.48 20.43
CA LYS A 96 -8.75 -1.05 19.04
C LYS A 96 -8.82 0.48 18.94
N GLN A 97 -9.42 1.14 19.92
CA GLN A 97 -9.43 2.60 20.03
C GLN A 97 -8.00 3.15 20.20
N GLU A 98 -7.19 2.53 21.06
CA GLU A 98 -5.78 2.92 21.23
C GLU A 98 -4.99 2.78 19.91
N THR A 99 -5.20 1.70 19.18
CA THR A 99 -4.52 1.47 17.90
C THR A 99 -4.96 2.45 16.82
N LEU A 100 -6.27 2.75 16.74
CA LEU A 100 -6.81 3.76 15.84
C LEU A 100 -6.23 5.14 16.18
N LYS A 101 -6.23 5.51 17.44
CA LYS A 101 -5.64 6.77 17.91
C LYS A 101 -4.16 6.87 17.55
N LYS A 102 -3.38 5.81 17.73
CA LYS A 102 -1.97 5.78 17.30
C LYS A 102 -1.81 6.01 15.80
N PHE A 103 -2.71 5.46 14.99
CA PHE A 103 -2.71 5.71 13.55
C PHE A 103 -3.02 7.18 13.23
N GLU A 104 -4.06 7.75 13.82
CA GLU A 104 -4.44 9.16 13.65
C GLU A 104 -3.35 10.12 14.14
N ASP A 105 -2.78 9.84 15.31
CA ASP A 105 -1.65 10.61 15.87
C ASP A 105 -0.44 10.56 14.91
N ALA A 106 -0.17 9.42 14.30
CA ALA A 106 0.93 9.29 13.35
C ALA A 106 0.66 10.09 12.07
N VAL A 107 -0.56 10.10 11.53
CA VAL A 107 -0.94 10.95 10.39
C VAL A 107 -0.71 12.42 10.73
N GLY A 108 -1.11 12.85 11.94
CA GLY A 108 -0.84 14.20 12.44
C GLY A 108 0.66 14.51 12.57
N GLN A 109 1.45 13.57 13.09
CA GLN A 109 2.91 13.71 13.20
C GLN A 109 3.59 13.79 11.84
N VAL A 110 3.17 12.99 10.85
CA VAL A 110 3.69 13.04 9.48
C VAL A 110 3.38 14.38 8.83
N ARG A 111 2.17 14.94 9.04
CA ARG A 111 1.81 16.29 8.56
C ARG A 111 2.78 17.34 9.10
N ILE A 112 3.02 17.35 10.41
CA ILE A 112 3.94 18.28 11.08
C ILE A 112 5.37 18.07 10.54
N LEU A 113 5.81 16.82 10.40
CA LEU A 113 7.14 16.45 9.90
C LEU A 113 7.35 16.98 8.47
N PHE A 114 6.42 16.71 7.55
CA PHE A 114 6.51 17.18 6.16
C PHE A 114 6.55 18.71 6.10
N GLY A 115 5.71 19.40 6.88
CA GLY A 115 5.75 20.86 6.99
C GLY A 115 7.10 21.39 7.46
N LYS A 116 7.74 20.75 8.45
CA LYS A 116 9.07 21.12 8.94
C LYS A 116 10.15 20.89 7.87
N ILE A 117 10.12 19.76 7.20
CA ILE A 117 11.08 19.41 6.14
C ILE A 117 11.01 20.47 5.02
N VAL A 118 9.81 20.81 4.55
CA VAL A 118 9.61 21.81 3.48
C VAL A 118 10.09 23.21 3.87
N ARG A 119 9.96 23.60 5.14
CA ARG A 119 10.45 24.90 5.62
C ARG A 119 11.94 24.92 5.92
N GLY A 120 12.66 23.79 5.70
CA GLY A 120 14.07 23.69 6.07
C GLY A 120 14.32 23.73 7.59
N GLU A 121 13.27 23.52 8.41
CA GLU A 121 13.44 23.35 9.84
C GLU A 121 14.15 22.02 10.10
N ILE A 122 15.05 21.99 11.08
CA ILE A 122 15.86 20.79 11.38
C ILE A 122 14.93 19.63 11.71
N ALA A 123 14.79 18.72 10.75
CA ALA A 123 14.17 17.44 10.98
C ALA A 123 15.27 16.42 11.28
N SER A 124 15.23 15.79 12.45
CA SER A 124 16.13 14.69 12.76
C SER A 124 15.46 13.36 12.44
N ASN A 125 16.26 12.40 12.00
CA ASN A 125 15.83 11.00 11.84
C ASN A 125 15.21 10.42 13.12
N ALA A 126 15.50 10.99 14.31
CA ALA A 126 14.95 10.53 15.58
C ALA A 126 13.40 10.55 15.61
N ILE A 127 12.78 11.60 15.07
CA ILE A 127 11.31 11.70 14.99
C ILE A 127 10.75 10.63 14.05
N ILE A 128 11.36 10.47 12.87
CA ILE A 128 10.95 9.48 11.87
C ILE A 128 11.06 8.06 12.46
N ARG A 129 12.18 7.76 13.12
CA ARG A 129 12.41 6.49 13.80
C ARG A 129 11.39 6.25 14.91
N SER A 130 11.02 7.27 15.67
CA SER A 130 10.02 7.17 16.74
C SER A 130 8.65 6.78 16.19
N ILE A 131 8.20 7.40 15.10
CA ILE A 131 6.94 7.05 14.42
C ILE A 131 6.98 5.59 13.96
N VAL A 132 8.04 5.20 13.24
CA VAL A 132 8.20 3.83 12.71
C VAL A 132 8.32 2.81 13.84
N ALA A 133 9.04 3.12 14.92
CA ALA A 133 9.18 2.23 16.07
C ALA A 133 7.84 1.99 16.78
N SER A 134 7.02 3.03 16.96
CA SER A 134 5.67 2.91 17.50
C SER A 134 4.79 1.98 16.69
N PHE A 135 4.88 2.06 15.36
CA PHE A 135 4.18 1.13 14.46
C PHE A 135 4.72 -0.29 14.55
N LEU A 136 6.04 -0.45 14.60
CA LEU A 136 6.64 -1.77 14.72
C LEU A 136 6.21 -2.47 16.01
N ASP A 137 6.19 -1.76 17.13
CA ASP A 137 5.74 -2.32 18.42
C ASP A 137 4.25 -2.72 18.39
N THR A 138 3.40 -1.92 17.73
CA THR A 138 1.98 -2.26 17.54
C THR A 138 1.82 -3.43 16.57
N PHE A 139 2.60 -3.46 15.49
CA PHE A 139 2.63 -4.54 14.51
C PHE A 139 3.05 -5.88 15.14
N MET A 140 4.03 -5.86 16.04
CA MET A 140 4.46 -7.07 16.76
C MET A 140 3.41 -7.60 17.74
N LYS A 141 2.53 -6.74 18.26
CA LYS A 141 1.43 -7.11 19.17
C LYS A 141 0.22 -7.63 18.40
N ASP A 142 -0.22 -6.91 17.38
CA ASP A 142 -1.38 -7.28 16.56
C ASP A 142 -1.26 -6.71 15.14
N ARG A 143 -0.57 -7.48 14.31
CA ARG A 143 -0.37 -7.18 12.90
C ARG A 143 -1.68 -7.05 12.15
N ASN A 144 -2.63 -7.95 12.42
CA ASN A 144 -3.88 -8.01 11.68
C ASN A 144 -4.76 -6.77 11.95
N LEU A 145 -4.82 -6.31 13.20
CA LEU A 145 -5.54 -5.09 13.54
C LEU A 145 -4.95 -3.88 12.82
N LEU A 146 -3.63 -3.73 12.84
CA LEU A 146 -2.95 -2.59 12.22
C LEU A 146 -3.14 -2.57 10.68
N LEU A 147 -3.03 -3.74 10.04
CA LEU A 147 -3.26 -3.86 8.60
C LEU A 147 -4.74 -3.67 8.22
N ASN A 148 -5.66 -4.10 9.08
CA ASN A 148 -7.09 -3.82 8.92
C ASN A 148 -7.37 -2.31 8.93
N LEU A 149 -6.78 -1.56 9.87
CA LEU A 149 -6.92 -0.10 9.92
C LEU A 149 -6.33 0.57 8.68
N ALA A 150 -5.16 0.12 8.22
CA ALA A 150 -4.53 0.65 7.02
C ALA A 150 -5.31 0.34 5.72
N ALA A 151 -6.10 -0.74 5.69
CA ALA A 151 -6.89 -1.12 4.52
C ALA A 151 -8.17 -0.28 4.33
N PHE A 152 -8.59 0.51 5.33
CA PHE A 152 -9.78 1.36 5.19
C PHE A 152 -9.48 2.64 4.39
N PRO A 153 -10.34 2.98 3.41
CA PRO A 153 -10.23 4.26 2.70
C PRO A 153 -10.39 5.41 3.69
N GLN A 154 -9.49 6.36 3.64
CA GLN A 154 -9.66 7.66 4.29
C GLN A 154 -10.03 8.69 3.24
N THR A 155 -10.92 9.60 3.60
CA THR A 155 -11.33 10.73 2.76
C THR A 155 -10.95 12.03 3.47
N GLY A 156 -10.47 13.02 2.73
CA GLY A 156 -10.21 14.33 3.31
C GLY A 156 -8.91 14.98 2.84
N PRO A 157 -8.60 16.18 3.36
CA PRO A 157 -7.44 16.96 2.94
C PRO A 157 -6.10 16.33 3.33
N ASP A 158 -6.11 15.37 4.24
CA ASP A 158 -4.93 14.69 4.78
C ASP A 158 -4.51 13.43 4.00
N TYR A 159 -5.10 13.22 2.80
CA TYR A 159 -4.87 12.01 2.02
C TYR A 159 -3.38 11.67 1.81
N LEU A 160 -2.51 12.68 1.69
CA LEU A 160 -1.07 12.49 1.47
C LEU A 160 -0.40 11.85 2.69
N TYR A 161 -0.71 12.35 3.87
CA TYR A 161 -0.12 11.88 5.13
C TYR A 161 -0.66 10.50 5.51
N ASP A 162 -1.96 10.27 5.30
CA ASP A 162 -2.60 8.95 5.44
C ASP A 162 -1.96 7.95 4.49
N HIS A 163 -1.76 8.31 3.22
CA HIS A 163 -1.08 7.49 2.23
C HIS A 163 0.33 7.09 2.69
N SER A 164 1.12 8.06 3.16
CA SER A 164 2.48 7.81 3.66
C SER A 164 2.50 6.86 4.86
N VAL A 165 1.56 7.01 5.81
CA VAL A 165 1.44 6.11 6.96
C VAL A 165 1.07 4.69 6.51
N LYS A 166 0.11 4.54 5.60
CA LYS A 166 -0.30 3.24 5.05
C LYS A 166 0.82 2.57 4.27
N MET A 167 1.53 3.33 3.42
CA MET A 167 2.72 2.82 2.72
C MET A 167 3.77 2.30 3.70
N CYS A 168 4.03 3.02 4.78
CA CYS A 168 4.94 2.59 5.84
C CYS A 168 4.50 1.24 6.44
N LEU A 169 3.23 1.08 6.78
CA LEU A 169 2.68 -0.13 7.39
C LEU A 169 2.71 -1.34 6.45
N PHE A 170 2.27 -1.16 5.21
CA PHE A 170 2.31 -2.25 4.21
C PHE A 170 3.74 -2.63 3.84
N SER A 171 4.65 -1.65 3.75
CA SER A 171 6.07 -1.92 3.50
C SER A 171 6.73 -2.67 4.66
N LEU A 172 6.41 -2.31 5.90
CA LEU A 172 6.88 -3.00 7.10
C LEU A 172 6.40 -4.47 7.12
N SER A 173 5.12 -4.67 6.81
CA SER A 173 4.51 -6.00 6.71
C SER A 173 5.19 -6.87 5.65
N LEU A 174 5.42 -6.30 4.47
CA LEU A 174 6.07 -7.00 3.35
C LEU A 174 7.54 -7.27 3.64
N ALA A 175 8.28 -6.33 4.20
CA ALA A 175 9.67 -6.50 4.59
C ALA A 175 9.85 -7.64 5.61
N SER A 176 8.98 -7.69 6.62
CA SER A 176 8.95 -8.79 7.59
C SER A 176 8.69 -10.14 6.93
N ALA A 177 7.71 -10.22 6.02
CA ALA A 177 7.38 -11.45 5.30
C ALA A 177 8.49 -11.88 4.32
N ALA A 178 9.24 -10.93 3.79
CA ALA A 178 10.39 -11.16 2.90
C ALA A 178 11.67 -11.55 3.65
N GLY A 179 11.63 -11.65 4.98
CA GLY A 179 12.75 -12.07 5.81
C GLY A 179 13.83 -11.01 6.01
N TYR A 180 13.51 -9.73 5.82
CA TYR A 180 14.44 -8.64 6.15
C TYR A 180 14.64 -8.53 7.65
N SER A 181 15.87 -8.17 8.05
CA SER A 181 16.17 -7.94 9.47
C SER A 181 15.34 -6.79 10.03
N ARG A 182 15.24 -6.71 11.37
CA ARG A 182 14.54 -5.61 12.04
C ARG A 182 15.07 -4.24 11.62
N SER A 183 16.40 -4.10 11.50
CA SER A 183 17.03 -2.85 11.07
C SER A 183 16.64 -2.47 9.66
N GLN A 184 16.72 -3.42 8.72
CA GLN A 184 16.32 -3.21 7.32
C GLN A 184 14.83 -2.90 7.19
N SER A 185 13.98 -3.58 7.95
CA SER A 185 12.53 -3.31 7.96
C SER A 185 12.22 -1.89 8.45
N ILE A 186 12.96 -1.39 9.45
CA ILE A 186 12.86 0.00 9.91
C ILE A 186 13.31 0.98 8.81
N GLU A 187 14.41 0.71 8.12
CA GLU A 187 14.88 1.57 7.01
C GLU A 187 13.87 1.60 5.84
N ILE A 188 13.33 0.44 5.46
CA ILE A 188 12.28 0.34 4.44
C ILE A 188 11.04 1.15 4.85
N ALA A 189 10.61 1.02 6.10
CA ALA A 189 9.45 1.74 6.62
C ALA A 189 9.69 3.26 6.70
N GLN A 190 10.89 3.70 7.09
CA GLN A 190 11.28 5.12 7.07
C GLN A 190 11.25 5.69 5.65
N GLY A 191 11.83 4.98 4.68
CA GLY A 191 11.81 5.38 3.28
C GLY A 191 10.39 5.44 2.72
N ALA A 192 9.54 4.47 3.05
CA ALA A 192 8.14 4.46 2.67
C ALA A 192 7.35 5.64 3.26
N LEU A 193 7.59 5.96 4.54
CA LEU A 193 6.96 7.11 5.20
C LEU A 193 7.30 8.44 4.53
N LEU A 194 8.51 8.55 3.98
CA LEU A 194 9.04 9.77 3.38
C LEU A 194 8.90 9.82 1.85
N ALA A 195 8.45 8.73 1.21
CA ALA A 195 8.47 8.57 -0.24
C ALA A 195 7.82 9.75 -0.99
N ASP A 196 6.70 10.22 -0.46
CA ASP A 196 5.88 11.27 -1.08
C ASP A 196 6.11 12.69 -0.50
N VAL A 197 7.16 12.92 0.32
CA VAL A 197 7.38 14.26 0.89
C VAL A 197 7.53 15.33 -0.18
N GLY A 198 8.10 15.00 -1.33
CA GLY A 198 8.22 15.90 -2.49
C GLY A 198 6.90 16.36 -3.09
N MET A 199 5.81 15.64 -2.85
CA MET A 199 4.46 16.05 -3.23
C MET A 199 4.03 17.38 -2.60
N MET A 200 4.66 17.77 -1.48
CA MET A 200 4.43 19.07 -0.84
C MET A 200 4.88 20.25 -1.70
N LEU A 201 5.82 20.03 -2.62
CA LEU A 201 6.31 21.05 -3.57
C LEU A 201 5.54 21.05 -4.89
N ILE A 202 4.70 20.06 -5.15
CA ILE A 202 3.82 20.02 -6.33
C ILE A 202 2.68 21.03 -6.13
N PRO A 203 2.40 21.90 -7.13
CA PRO A 203 1.34 22.87 -7.03
C PRO A 203 0.00 22.23 -6.65
N GLU A 204 -0.69 22.82 -5.68
CA GLU A 204 -1.91 22.26 -5.12
C GLU A 204 -3.01 22.07 -6.18
N ARG A 205 -3.10 22.98 -7.15
CA ARG A 205 -4.01 22.87 -8.32
C ARG A 205 -3.80 21.61 -9.16
N ILE A 206 -2.57 21.04 -9.15
CA ILE A 206 -2.24 19.78 -9.82
C ILE A 206 -2.51 18.61 -8.87
N ARG A 207 -1.98 18.69 -7.65
CA ARG A 207 -2.05 17.63 -6.64
C ARG A 207 -3.49 17.29 -6.23
N LEU A 208 -4.37 18.29 -6.14
CA LEU A 208 -5.77 18.15 -5.74
C LEU A 208 -6.75 18.20 -6.92
N LYS A 209 -6.26 18.18 -8.16
CA LYS A 209 -7.12 18.26 -9.35
C LYS A 209 -8.15 17.14 -9.36
N ARG A 210 -9.41 17.50 -9.58
CA ARG A 210 -10.49 16.55 -9.85
C ARG A 210 -10.47 16.19 -11.34
N GLY A 211 -10.31 14.91 -11.65
CA GLY A 211 -10.23 14.42 -13.02
C GLY A 211 -8.81 14.11 -13.51
N LYS A 212 -8.66 13.69 -14.75
CA LYS A 212 -7.37 13.27 -15.33
C LYS A 212 -6.40 14.44 -15.45
N LEU A 213 -5.13 14.19 -15.11
CA LEU A 213 -4.04 15.14 -15.37
C LEU A 213 -3.74 15.16 -16.88
N ASN A 214 -3.47 16.34 -17.43
CA ASN A 214 -2.90 16.43 -18.76
C ASN A 214 -1.39 16.08 -18.73
N GLU A 215 -0.75 15.99 -19.91
CA GLU A 215 0.66 15.58 -20.01
C GLU A 215 1.60 16.50 -19.22
N GLY A 216 1.41 17.82 -19.29
CA GLY A 216 2.21 18.79 -18.56
C GLY A 216 2.03 18.68 -17.04
N GLU A 217 0.79 18.49 -16.57
CA GLU A 217 0.48 18.28 -15.16
C GLU A 217 1.06 16.94 -14.66
N LEU A 218 1.01 15.91 -15.50
CA LEU A 218 1.59 14.61 -15.20
C LEU A 218 3.13 14.70 -15.11
N PHE A 219 3.74 15.46 -16.00
CA PHE A 219 5.18 15.74 -15.95
C PHE A 219 5.57 16.44 -14.65
N GLU A 220 4.83 17.49 -14.25
CA GLU A 220 5.06 18.17 -12.97
C GLU A 220 4.88 17.21 -11.78
N MET A 221 3.83 16.39 -11.79
CA MET A 221 3.58 15.40 -10.74
C MET A 221 4.75 14.40 -10.59
N ARG A 222 5.33 13.96 -11.71
CA ARG A 222 6.45 13.01 -11.74
C ARG A 222 7.78 13.56 -11.20
N LYS A 223 7.85 14.86 -10.92
CA LYS A 223 9.03 15.48 -10.29
C LYS A 223 9.15 15.19 -8.80
N HIS A 224 8.06 14.76 -8.12
CA HIS A 224 8.07 14.63 -6.66
C HIS A 224 9.15 13.67 -6.10
N PRO A 225 9.61 12.60 -6.78
CA PRO A 225 10.70 11.79 -6.27
C PRO A 225 12.03 12.57 -6.19
N ILE A 226 12.32 13.39 -7.20
CA ILE A 226 13.50 14.25 -7.25
C ILE A 226 13.41 15.35 -6.19
N LEU A 227 12.26 16.02 -6.12
CA LEU A 227 11.99 17.06 -5.13
C LEU A 227 12.04 16.50 -3.70
N GLY A 228 11.54 15.29 -3.51
CA GLY A 228 11.59 14.58 -2.23
C GLY A 228 13.02 14.31 -1.79
N LEU A 229 13.86 13.78 -2.69
CA LEU A 229 15.26 13.54 -2.39
C LEU A 229 15.97 14.84 -2.00
N SER A 230 15.79 15.93 -2.76
CA SER A 230 16.37 17.24 -2.46
C SER A 230 15.97 17.77 -1.07
N LEU A 231 14.71 17.58 -0.66
CA LEU A 231 14.27 17.94 0.68
C LEU A 231 14.93 17.07 1.77
N LEU A 232 15.08 15.77 1.51
CA LEU A 232 15.54 14.80 2.49
C LEU A 232 17.05 14.81 2.71
N GLU A 233 17.84 15.32 1.76
CA GLU A 233 19.29 15.51 1.93
C GLU A 233 19.63 16.44 3.11
N HIS A 234 18.71 17.32 3.48
CA HIS A 234 18.84 18.23 4.62
C HIS A 234 18.37 17.61 5.95
N VAL A 235 17.86 16.37 5.94
CA VAL A 235 17.46 15.66 7.16
C VAL A 235 18.63 14.85 7.71
N HIS A 236 19.14 15.26 8.86
CA HIS A 236 20.29 14.61 9.46
C HIS A 236 20.02 13.18 9.94
N GLY A 237 20.92 12.26 9.59
CA GLY A 237 20.94 10.88 10.10
C GLY A 237 20.05 9.91 9.31
N LEU A 238 19.58 10.27 8.12
CA LEU A 238 19.03 9.31 7.16
C LEU A 238 20.18 8.55 6.48
N SER A 239 20.02 7.21 6.40
CA SER A 239 20.96 6.39 5.63
C SER A 239 20.68 6.51 4.13
N GLU A 240 21.69 6.23 3.30
CA GLU A 240 21.51 6.18 1.84
C GLU A 240 20.45 5.16 1.42
N ALA A 241 20.33 4.05 2.17
CA ALA A 241 19.30 3.04 1.96
C ALA A 241 17.87 3.59 2.15
N VAL A 242 17.70 4.56 3.05
CA VAL A 242 16.43 5.28 3.23
C VAL A 242 16.21 6.28 2.10
N LEU A 243 17.24 7.07 1.75
CA LEU A 243 17.16 8.14 0.75
C LEU A 243 16.87 7.62 -0.68
N VAL A 244 17.34 6.42 -1.02
CA VAL A 244 17.08 5.84 -2.35
C VAL A 244 15.61 5.50 -2.58
N ILE A 245 14.84 5.25 -1.51
CA ILE A 245 13.44 4.82 -1.62
C ILE A 245 12.55 5.94 -2.18
N PRO A 246 12.50 7.17 -1.61
CA PRO A 246 11.73 8.28 -2.17
C PRO A 246 12.05 8.53 -3.64
N TYR A 247 13.31 8.36 -4.04
CA TYR A 247 13.72 8.56 -5.41
C TYR A 247 13.24 7.47 -6.36
N GLN A 248 13.25 6.18 -5.93
CA GLN A 248 13.04 5.03 -6.80
C GLN A 248 11.68 4.33 -6.64
N HIS A 249 10.79 4.74 -5.75
CA HIS A 249 9.56 3.98 -5.49
C HIS A 249 8.60 3.95 -6.69
N HIS A 250 8.77 4.84 -7.65
CA HIS A 250 8.06 4.82 -8.93
C HIS A 250 8.85 4.19 -10.08
N GLU A 251 10.07 3.72 -9.83
CA GLU A 251 10.76 2.88 -10.80
C GLU A 251 10.07 1.52 -10.95
N ARG A 252 10.17 0.95 -12.11
CA ARG A 252 9.59 -0.36 -12.44
C ARG A 252 10.69 -1.28 -12.94
N ILE A 253 10.72 -2.53 -12.49
CA ILE A 253 11.77 -3.47 -12.89
C ILE A 253 11.80 -3.73 -14.40
N SER A 254 10.72 -3.44 -15.12
CA SER A 254 10.65 -3.43 -16.59
C SER A 254 11.36 -2.24 -17.26
N GLY A 255 11.77 -1.21 -16.49
CA GLY A 255 12.31 0.04 -17.04
C GLY A 255 11.25 1.04 -17.49
N SER A 256 9.96 0.79 -17.25
CA SER A 256 8.86 1.69 -17.61
C SER A 256 8.52 2.72 -16.53
N GLY A 257 9.33 2.79 -15.46
CA GLY A 257 9.15 3.70 -14.35
C GLY A 257 9.76 5.08 -14.55
N TYR A 258 9.80 5.86 -13.50
CA TYR A 258 10.45 7.17 -13.43
C TYR A 258 11.10 7.38 -12.05
N PRO A 259 12.06 8.32 -11.90
CA PRO A 259 12.49 9.34 -12.84
C PRO A 259 13.47 8.87 -13.91
N ASP A 260 14.28 7.82 -13.67
CA ASP A 260 15.40 7.41 -14.54
C ASP A 260 15.08 6.26 -15.48
N SER A 261 13.90 5.65 -15.39
CA SER A 261 13.53 4.44 -16.13
C SER A 261 14.49 3.27 -15.86
N ARG A 262 14.93 3.12 -14.61
CA ARG A 262 15.81 2.04 -14.16
C ARG A 262 15.13 0.69 -14.29
N SER A 263 15.89 -0.33 -14.66
CA SER A 263 15.38 -1.68 -14.86
C SER A 263 16.13 -2.73 -14.03
N GLY A 264 15.48 -3.85 -13.81
CA GLY A 264 16.07 -5.03 -13.18
C GLY A 264 16.78 -4.70 -11.86
N GLN A 265 18.05 -5.08 -11.74
CA GLN A 265 18.83 -4.92 -10.51
C GLN A 265 19.23 -3.46 -10.21
N ALA A 266 19.06 -2.52 -11.14
CA ALA A 266 19.29 -1.10 -10.89
C ALA A 266 18.24 -0.46 -9.99
N VAL A 267 17.06 -1.10 -9.83
CA VAL A 267 16.05 -0.69 -8.85
C VAL A 267 16.39 -1.32 -7.51
N SER A 268 16.54 -0.51 -6.48
CA SER A 268 16.84 -0.98 -5.12
C SER A 268 15.80 -2.01 -4.64
N ARG A 269 16.24 -3.06 -3.95
CA ARG A 269 15.34 -4.06 -3.35
C ARG A 269 14.36 -3.44 -2.37
N PHE A 270 14.78 -2.43 -1.63
CA PHE A 270 13.92 -1.69 -0.71
C PHE A 270 12.85 -0.90 -1.47
N SER A 271 13.25 -0.22 -2.55
CA SER A 271 12.31 0.51 -3.40
C SER A 271 11.30 -0.40 -4.08
N ARG A 272 11.67 -1.65 -4.43
CA ARG A 272 10.73 -2.64 -4.99
C ARG A 272 9.64 -3.03 -3.98
N ILE A 273 9.96 -3.13 -2.68
CA ILE A 273 8.99 -3.37 -1.62
C ILE A 273 8.02 -2.20 -1.51
N VAL A 274 8.57 -0.98 -1.44
CA VAL A 274 7.76 0.24 -1.29
C VAL A 274 6.90 0.49 -2.52
N SER A 275 7.38 0.19 -3.74
CA SER A 275 6.57 0.27 -4.97
C SER A 275 5.30 -0.59 -4.92
N ILE A 276 5.34 -1.77 -4.30
CA ILE A 276 4.17 -2.64 -4.14
C ILE A 276 3.19 -2.02 -3.12
N ALA A 277 3.72 -1.55 -1.99
CA ALA A 277 2.92 -0.89 -0.97
C ALA A 277 2.26 0.40 -1.49
N ASP A 278 3.01 1.21 -2.26
CA ASP A 278 2.49 2.41 -2.92
C ASP A 278 1.32 2.08 -3.86
N VAL A 279 1.53 1.16 -4.80
CA VAL A 279 0.48 0.77 -5.76
C VAL A 279 -0.75 0.24 -5.03
N PHE A 280 -0.59 -0.63 -4.03
CA PHE A 280 -1.73 -1.15 -3.26
C PHE A 280 -2.48 -0.04 -2.54
N THR A 281 -1.76 0.82 -1.84
CA THR A 281 -2.35 1.97 -1.12
C THR A 281 -3.03 2.93 -2.08
N ALA A 282 -2.39 3.24 -3.21
CA ALA A 282 -2.97 4.12 -4.22
C ALA A 282 -4.25 3.53 -4.85
N LEU A 283 -4.33 2.22 -5.04
CA LEU A 283 -5.50 1.55 -5.60
C LEU A 283 -6.66 1.48 -4.61
N THR A 284 -6.39 1.30 -3.32
CA THR A 284 -7.40 1.13 -2.27
C THR A 284 -7.85 2.44 -1.64
N ASN A 285 -7.10 3.53 -1.78
CA ASN A 285 -7.50 4.85 -1.31
C ASN A 285 -8.37 5.57 -2.32
N GLN A 286 -9.36 6.32 -1.82
CA GLN A 286 -10.14 7.23 -2.64
C GLN A 286 -9.26 8.41 -3.09
N ARG A 287 -9.31 8.73 -4.38
CA ARG A 287 -8.64 9.91 -4.93
C ARG A 287 -9.66 10.85 -5.54
N SER A 288 -9.33 12.13 -5.66
CA SER A 288 -10.23 13.16 -6.21
C SER A 288 -10.73 12.88 -7.64
N TYR A 289 -10.04 12.00 -8.37
CA TYR A 289 -10.32 11.66 -9.77
C TYR A 289 -10.70 10.19 -10.00
N ARG A 290 -10.70 9.34 -8.96
CA ARG A 290 -11.01 7.92 -9.08
C ARG A 290 -11.55 7.37 -7.76
N GLU A 291 -12.59 6.56 -7.85
CA GLU A 291 -13.06 5.74 -6.74
C GLU A 291 -12.01 4.69 -6.33
N SER A 292 -12.02 4.33 -5.06
CA SER A 292 -11.16 3.26 -4.54
C SER A 292 -11.58 1.91 -5.13
N LEU A 293 -10.59 1.09 -5.50
CA LEU A 293 -10.86 -0.31 -5.82
C LEU A 293 -11.16 -1.09 -4.54
N VAL A 294 -12.01 -2.09 -4.65
CA VAL A 294 -12.13 -3.12 -3.62
C VAL A 294 -10.76 -3.77 -3.41
N PRO A 295 -10.34 -4.04 -2.17
CA PRO A 295 -9.00 -4.59 -1.88
C PRO A 295 -8.65 -5.84 -2.69
N TYR A 296 -9.63 -6.70 -2.97
CA TYR A 296 -9.49 -7.85 -3.88
C TYR A 296 -9.06 -7.44 -5.29
N GLN A 297 -9.69 -6.43 -5.88
CA GLN A 297 -9.35 -5.93 -7.23
C GLN A 297 -7.96 -5.29 -7.25
N ALA A 298 -7.59 -4.58 -6.18
CA ALA A 298 -6.24 -4.04 -6.03
C ALA A 298 -5.19 -5.17 -5.99
N MET A 299 -5.48 -6.28 -5.30
CA MET A 299 -4.59 -7.44 -5.26
C MET A 299 -4.48 -8.11 -6.63
N LEU A 300 -5.57 -8.25 -7.38
CA LEU A 300 -5.53 -8.75 -8.77
C LEU A 300 -4.68 -7.85 -9.68
N SER A 301 -4.78 -6.53 -9.51
CA SER A 301 -3.96 -5.56 -10.24
C SER A 301 -2.47 -5.73 -9.95
N LEU A 302 -2.09 -5.91 -8.68
CA LEU A 302 -0.71 -6.21 -8.29
C LEU A 302 -0.20 -7.51 -8.92
N LEU A 303 -1.01 -8.58 -8.92
CA LEU A 303 -0.67 -9.84 -9.55
C LEU A 303 -0.42 -9.68 -11.05
N SER A 304 -1.25 -8.90 -11.74
CA SER A 304 -1.09 -8.57 -13.14
C SER A 304 0.22 -7.81 -13.40
N MET A 305 0.53 -6.80 -12.57
CA MET A 305 1.77 -6.03 -12.67
C MET A 305 3.02 -6.88 -12.39
N GLY A 306 2.94 -7.83 -11.46
CA GLY A 306 4.02 -8.80 -11.23
C GLY A 306 4.28 -9.65 -12.46
N GLY A 307 3.23 -10.05 -13.17
CA GLY A 307 3.31 -10.87 -14.34
C GLY A 307 3.83 -10.20 -15.59
N SER A 308 3.49 -8.99 -15.76
CA SER A 308 4.04 -8.18 -16.85
C SER A 308 5.48 -7.71 -16.54
N GLY A 309 6.05 -8.06 -15.38
CA GLY A 309 7.41 -7.65 -14.98
C GLY A 309 7.51 -6.17 -14.60
N HIS A 310 6.41 -5.49 -14.34
CA HIS A 310 6.45 -4.10 -13.85
C HIS A 310 6.88 -4.03 -12.39
N LEU A 311 6.37 -4.93 -11.56
CA LEU A 311 6.70 -5.05 -10.14
C LEU A 311 7.39 -6.39 -9.86
N ASP A 312 8.07 -6.47 -8.73
CA ASP A 312 8.78 -7.68 -8.31
C ASP A 312 7.81 -8.80 -7.92
N GLY A 313 7.72 -9.83 -8.77
CA GLY A 313 6.78 -10.93 -8.61
C GLY A 313 7.04 -11.77 -7.35
N GLU A 314 8.29 -11.84 -6.86
CA GLU A 314 8.59 -12.54 -5.60
C GLU A 314 8.03 -11.78 -4.41
N HIS A 315 8.27 -10.47 -4.33
CA HIS A 315 7.71 -9.64 -3.28
C HIS A 315 6.16 -9.58 -3.33
N ILE A 316 5.56 -9.62 -4.53
CA ILE A 316 4.09 -9.73 -4.65
C ILE A 316 3.58 -11.05 -4.08
N ARG A 317 4.27 -12.18 -4.33
CA ARG A 317 3.90 -13.46 -3.71
C ARG A 317 3.98 -13.41 -2.18
N GLN A 318 4.99 -12.76 -1.64
CA GLN A 318 5.13 -12.57 -0.20
C GLN A 318 4.04 -11.64 0.35
N PHE A 319 3.71 -10.57 -0.36
CA PHE A 319 2.61 -9.68 -0.01
C PHE A 319 1.26 -10.41 0.02
N LEU A 320 1.02 -11.27 -0.97
CA LEU A 320 -0.18 -12.11 -1.05
C LEU A 320 -0.30 -13.10 0.13
N ARG A 321 0.82 -13.72 0.53
CA ARG A 321 0.84 -14.58 1.74
C ARG A 321 0.53 -13.81 3.01
N THR A 322 0.87 -12.54 3.03
CA THR A 322 0.67 -11.65 4.17
C THR A 322 -0.74 -11.10 4.25
N MET A 323 -1.28 -10.69 3.11
CA MET A 323 -2.55 -9.96 3.03
C MET A 323 -3.73 -10.86 2.62
N SER A 324 -3.47 -12.07 2.09
CA SER A 324 -4.44 -12.88 1.36
C SER A 324 -4.84 -12.23 0.02
N ILE A 325 -5.45 -13.00 -0.88
CA ILE A 325 -6.08 -12.45 -2.09
C ILE A 325 -7.34 -11.65 -1.74
N PHE A 326 -7.96 -11.99 -0.62
CA PHE A 326 -9.01 -11.20 0.03
C PHE A 326 -8.39 -10.50 1.24
N PRO A 327 -7.87 -9.29 1.08
CA PRO A 327 -7.17 -8.60 2.15
C PRO A 327 -8.05 -8.42 3.39
N LEU A 328 -7.38 -8.26 4.52
CA LEU A 328 -8.02 -7.97 5.81
C LEU A 328 -9.04 -6.83 5.68
N GLY A 329 -10.20 -7.01 6.28
CA GLY A 329 -11.29 -6.06 6.19
C GLY A 329 -12.19 -6.22 4.96
N SER A 330 -11.80 -6.99 3.94
CA SER A 330 -12.64 -7.24 2.77
C SER A 330 -13.98 -7.82 3.15
N LEU A 331 -15.05 -7.33 2.51
CA LEU A 331 -16.36 -7.94 2.57
C LEU A 331 -16.48 -8.98 1.47
N VAL A 332 -17.01 -10.14 1.82
CA VAL A 332 -17.14 -11.27 0.91
C VAL A 332 -18.50 -11.93 1.07
N ARG A 333 -19.02 -12.48 -0.03
CA ARG A 333 -20.18 -13.37 0.00
C ARG A 333 -19.71 -14.81 -0.07
N LEU A 334 -20.25 -15.63 0.81
CA LEU A 334 -20.00 -17.07 0.87
C LEU A 334 -20.97 -17.83 -0.05
N ALA A 335 -20.64 -19.07 -0.38
CA ALA A 335 -21.49 -19.93 -1.22
C ALA A 335 -22.88 -20.17 -0.60
N SER A 336 -22.99 -20.17 0.71
CA SER A 336 -24.27 -20.21 1.46
C SER A 336 -25.12 -18.94 1.33
N GLY A 337 -24.64 -17.87 0.66
CA GLY A 337 -25.31 -16.57 0.57
C GLY A 337 -24.97 -15.62 1.72
N LYS A 338 -24.37 -16.09 2.79
CA LYS A 338 -23.96 -15.26 3.95
C LYS A 338 -22.92 -14.23 3.54
N VAL A 339 -22.97 -13.04 4.16
CA VAL A 339 -21.94 -12.03 4.04
C VAL A 339 -20.99 -12.14 5.22
N ALA A 340 -19.71 -12.05 4.94
CA ALA A 340 -18.66 -12.14 5.96
C ALA A 340 -17.57 -11.09 5.74
N LYS A 341 -16.81 -10.78 6.79
CA LYS A 341 -15.65 -9.89 6.78
C LYS A 341 -14.38 -10.72 6.99
N VAL A 342 -13.38 -10.53 6.16
CA VAL A 342 -12.07 -11.15 6.32
C VAL A 342 -11.37 -10.57 7.55
N VAL A 343 -10.97 -11.42 8.50
CA VAL A 343 -10.37 -11.02 9.79
C VAL A 343 -8.96 -11.55 10.00
N SER A 344 -8.58 -12.61 9.28
CA SER A 344 -7.21 -13.13 9.30
C SER A 344 -6.86 -13.80 7.98
N PRO A 345 -5.65 -13.60 7.44
CA PRO A 345 -5.20 -14.34 6.28
C PRO A 345 -4.87 -15.80 6.67
N ASN A 346 -4.89 -16.69 5.69
CA ASN A 346 -4.33 -18.02 5.82
C ASN A 346 -3.07 -18.11 4.93
N ALA A 347 -1.91 -18.28 5.54
CA ALA A 347 -0.62 -18.26 4.84
C ALA A 347 -0.43 -19.48 3.90
N SER A 348 -1.04 -20.61 4.21
CA SER A 348 -0.98 -21.83 3.40
C SER A 348 -2.04 -21.85 2.30
N GLU A 349 -3.21 -21.24 2.54
CA GLU A 349 -4.33 -21.18 1.60
C GLU A 349 -4.87 -19.74 1.46
N PHE A 350 -4.10 -18.90 0.78
CA PHE A 350 -4.39 -17.47 0.63
C PHE A 350 -5.75 -17.15 -0.04
N THR A 351 -6.46 -18.15 -0.60
CA THR A 351 -7.83 -18.02 -1.11
C THR A 351 -8.90 -18.38 -0.09
N LYS A 352 -8.50 -18.89 1.08
CA LYS A 352 -9.39 -19.37 2.15
C LYS A 352 -9.03 -18.71 3.50
N PRO A 353 -9.26 -17.39 3.64
CA PRO A 353 -8.98 -16.69 4.89
C PRO A 353 -9.92 -17.11 6.02
N VAL A 354 -9.62 -16.67 7.23
CA VAL A 354 -10.58 -16.67 8.33
C VAL A 354 -11.51 -15.48 8.17
N VAL A 355 -12.82 -15.73 8.29
CA VAL A 355 -13.86 -14.70 8.14
C VAL A 355 -14.76 -14.63 9.36
N SER A 356 -15.26 -13.43 9.68
CA SER A 356 -16.36 -13.22 10.61
C SER A 356 -17.66 -13.16 9.83
N VAL A 357 -18.58 -14.09 10.08
CA VAL A 357 -19.90 -14.15 9.42
C VAL A 357 -20.81 -13.09 10.02
N LEU A 358 -21.36 -12.22 9.18
CA LEU A 358 -22.11 -11.02 9.56
C LEU A 358 -23.61 -11.14 9.32
N THR A 359 -24.04 -12.00 8.39
CA THR A 359 -25.45 -12.20 8.06
C THR A 359 -25.81 -13.69 8.06
N ASN A 360 -27.09 -13.96 8.17
CA ASN A 360 -27.63 -15.29 7.86
C ASN A 360 -27.72 -15.51 6.33
N GLU A 361 -28.22 -16.65 5.90
CA GLU A 361 -28.37 -17.04 4.49
C GLU A 361 -29.34 -16.15 3.70
N SER A 362 -30.34 -15.56 4.37
CA SER A 362 -31.24 -14.58 3.75
C SER A 362 -30.67 -13.18 3.65
N GLY A 363 -29.42 -12.95 4.12
CA GLY A 363 -28.75 -11.64 4.13
C GLY A 363 -29.15 -10.74 5.29
N ALA A 364 -29.96 -11.22 6.24
CA ALA A 364 -30.31 -10.47 7.43
C ALA A 364 -29.12 -10.42 8.41
N PRO A 365 -28.85 -9.25 9.03
CA PRO A 365 -27.75 -9.08 9.97
C PRO A 365 -27.86 -10.01 11.18
N LEU A 366 -26.74 -10.58 11.61
CA LEU A 366 -26.66 -11.37 12.84
C LEU A 366 -26.59 -10.47 14.08
N GLY A 367 -27.15 -10.94 15.19
CA GLY A 367 -26.95 -10.31 16.49
C GLY A 367 -25.48 -10.36 16.93
N ARG A 368 -25.11 -9.49 17.88
CA ARG A 368 -23.72 -9.38 18.37
C ARG A 368 -23.11 -10.72 18.81
N PHE A 369 -23.90 -11.52 19.48
CA PHE A 369 -23.47 -12.80 20.07
C PHE A 369 -23.53 -13.95 19.07
N ASP A 370 -24.13 -13.73 17.90
CA ASP A 370 -24.29 -14.73 16.85
C ASP A 370 -23.20 -14.63 15.77
N ILE A 371 -22.32 -13.60 15.86
CA ILE A 371 -21.17 -13.45 14.97
C ILE A 371 -20.13 -14.50 15.31
N VAL A 372 -19.89 -15.42 14.37
CA VAL A 372 -18.90 -16.48 14.50
C VAL A 372 -17.77 -16.29 13.51
N GLN A 373 -16.57 -16.67 13.92
CA GLN A 373 -15.42 -16.76 13.01
C GLN A 373 -15.37 -18.16 12.39
N VAL A 374 -15.15 -18.20 11.09
CA VAL A 374 -15.03 -19.43 10.30
C VAL A 374 -13.69 -19.43 9.58
N ASP A 375 -12.88 -20.47 9.82
CA ASP A 375 -11.69 -20.73 9.01
C ASP A 375 -12.15 -21.44 7.72
N LEU A 376 -12.05 -20.74 6.60
CA LEU A 376 -12.48 -21.30 5.30
C LEU A 376 -11.56 -22.42 4.82
N ALA A 377 -10.36 -22.58 5.37
CA ALA A 377 -9.49 -23.72 5.05
C ALA A 377 -9.96 -25.01 5.73
N ALA A 378 -10.61 -24.91 6.88
CA ALA A 378 -11.17 -26.00 7.65
C ALA A 378 -12.70 -26.18 7.42
N SER A 379 -13.27 -25.49 6.44
CA SER A 379 -14.72 -25.44 6.15
C SER A 379 -14.99 -25.78 4.69
N ASP A 380 -16.20 -26.26 4.40
CA ASP A 380 -16.72 -26.45 3.04
C ASP A 380 -17.17 -25.14 2.39
N GLU A 381 -17.24 -24.06 3.15
CA GLU A 381 -17.62 -22.72 2.68
C GLU A 381 -16.55 -22.16 1.72
N LYS A 382 -17.01 -21.41 0.72
CA LYS A 382 -16.16 -20.77 -0.29
C LYS A 382 -16.61 -19.33 -0.50
N ILE A 383 -15.65 -18.46 -0.76
CA ILE A 383 -15.93 -17.11 -1.23
C ILE A 383 -16.34 -17.18 -2.69
N VAL A 384 -17.51 -16.63 -3.02
CA VAL A 384 -18.04 -16.57 -4.39
C VAL A 384 -18.04 -15.16 -4.94
N GLU A 385 -17.95 -14.13 -4.07
CA GLU A 385 -17.96 -12.72 -4.47
C GLU A 385 -17.17 -11.87 -3.48
N ALA A 386 -16.44 -10.88 -3.99
CA ALA A 386 -15.86 -9.79 -3.20
C ALA A 386 -16.77 -8.56 -3.31
N LEU A 387 -17.25 -8.07 -2.16
CA LEU A 387 -18.23 -7.00 -2.09
C LEU A 387 -17.56 -5.62 -1.97
N PRO A 388 -18.12 -4.57 -2.61
CA PRO A 388 -17.58 -3.22 -2.51
C PRO A 388 -17.80 -2.61 -1.14
N HIS A 389 -16.86 -1.78 -0.69
CA HIS A 389 -16.96 -1.01 0.56
C HIS A 389 -17.82 0.26 0.46
N HIS A 390 -18.26 0.65 -0.73
CA HIS A 390 -18.92 1.95 -0.99
C HIS A 390 -20.15 2.26 -0.14
N SER A 391 -20.74 1.25 0.45
CA SER A 391 -21.92 1.41 1.30
C SER A 391 -21.62 1.92 2.72
N ILE A 392 -20.34 2.05 3.11
CA ILE A 392 -19.99 2.28 4.51
C ILE A 392 -19.55 3.73 4.77
N THR A 393 -19.15 4.46 3.74
CA THR A 393 -18.44 5.74 3.90
C THR A 393 -19.35 6.98 3.93
N HIS A 394 -20.60 6.91 3.47
CA HIS A 394 -21.46 8.08 3.36
C HIS A 394 -22.37 8.38 4.55
N GLY A 395 -22.35 7.61 5.63
CA GLY A 395 -23.25 7.78 6.77
C GLY A 395 -22.59 7.98 8.14
N VAL A 396 -21.27 7.93 8.25
CA VAL A 396 -20.60 7.84 9.57
C VAL A 396 -19.94 9.15 10.00
N LEU A 397 -19.67 10.07 9.08
CA LEU A 397 -18.93 11.30 9.39
C LEU A 397 -19.81 12.54 9.54
N ASP A 398 -21.11 12.48 9.22
CA ASP A 398 -22.01 13.64 9.32
C ASP A 398 -22.76 13.71 10.66
N GLY A 399 -22.40 12.92 11.65
CA GLY A 399 -23.11 12.78 12.92
C GLY A 399 -22.29 12.85 14.20
N PHE A 400 -21.06 13.46 14.15
CA PHE A 400 -20.31 13.80 15.38
C PHE A 400 -19.65 15.15 15.24
#